data_12617f0bfec0e58592d3eb7d7c2528b2
#
_entry.id   12617f0bfec0e58592d3eb7d7c2528b2
#
_cell.length_a   1.000
_cell.length_b   1.000
_cell.length_c   1.000
_cell.angle_alpha   90.00
_cell.angle_beta   90.00
_cell.angle_gamma   90.00
#
_symmetry.space_group_name_H-M   'P 1'
#
loop_
_entity.id
_entity.type
_entity.pdbx_description
1 polymer ?
#
loop_
_entity_poly.entity_id
_entity_poly.type
_entity_poly.pdbx_seq_one_letter_code
_entity_poly.pdbx_strand_id
1 'polypeptide(L)'
;MSTTSFPEIMEPHNPEQAEQSGDVVVLHGGMRNKDKWKTFVKNVKNKQQDQVRVTKYTIEGGPIIHELIYDGTAIQSTYDDSRDLYGSKQGRTTNTCKGIGTMKSEEGRAFYVLVGCENEGDAFSIPKF
;
A
#
# COMPACT_ATOMS: atom_id res chain seq x y z
N MET A 1 6.31 17.42 14.42
CA MET A 1 7.17 16.27 14.12
C MET A 1 7.17 15.99 12.63
N SER A 2 8.32 15.81 12.09
CA SER A 2 8.40 15.50 10.67
C SER A 2 8.26 14.00 10.44
N THR A 3 7.54 13.61 9.40
CA THR A 3 7.52 12.24 8.96
C THR A 3 8.82 11.93 8.23
N THR A 4 9.29 10.70 8.39
CA THR A 4 10.45 10.24 7.65
C THR A 4 10.05 10.04 6.19
N SER A 5 10.82 10.59 5.27
CA SER A 5 10.56 10.38 3.86
C SER A 5 10.78 8.91 3.49
N PHE A 6 9.97 8.40 2.57
CA PHE A 6 10.21 7.08 2.02
C PHE A 6 11.50 7.08 1.19
N PRO A 7 12.19 5.93 1.10
CA PRO A 7 13.36 5.83 0.24
C PRO A 7 13.04 6.22 -1.19
N GLU A 8 14.00 6.83 -1.86
CA GLU A 8 13.84 7.19 -3.26
C GLU A 8 13.57 5.95 -4.10
N ILE A 9 12.67 6.08 -5.07
CA ILE A 9 12.34 4.99 -5.96
C ILE A 9 13.40 4.94 -7.06
N MET A 10 14.15 3.85 -7.09
CA MET A 10 15.17 3.62 -8.11
C MET A 10 14.54 3.02 -9.36
N GLU A 11 15.05 3.41 -10.51
CA GLU A 11 14.61 2.83 -11.77
C GLU A 11 15.64 1.82 -12.27
N PRO A 12 15.21 0.65 -12.79
CA PRO A 12 13.82 0.17 -12.82
C PRO A 12 13.35 -0.27 -11.44
N HIS A 13 12.09 0.03 -11.12
CA HIS A 13 11.51 -0.36 -9.84
C HIS A 13 10.91 -1.76 -9.96
N ASN A 14 11.78 -2.76 -9.98
CA ASN A 14 11.37 -4.17 -10.06
C ASN A 14 11.16 -4.74 -8.66
N PRO A 15 10.64 -5.98 -8.53
CA PRO A 15 10.35 -6.55 -7.20
C PRO A 15 11.55 -6.62 -6.28
N GLU A 16 12.72 -6.96 -6.79
CA GLU A 16 13.94 -7.03 -5.97
C GLU A 16 14.33 -5.64 -5.46
N GLN A 17 14.24 -4.64 -6.31
CA GLN A 17 14.58 -3.27 -5.92
C GLN A 17 13.60 -2.74 -4.89
N ALA A 18 12.30 -3.01 -5.07
CA ALA A 18 11.28 -2.61 -4.12
C ALA A 18 11.52 -3.27 -2.76
N GLU A 19 11.83 -4.55 -2.76
CA GLU A 19 12.09 -5.28 -1.53
C GLU A 19 13.31 -4.71 -0.81
N GLN A 20 14.38 -4.41 -1.53
CA GLN A 20 15.60 -3.84 -0.95
C GLN A 20 15.35 -2.44 -0.38
N SER A 21 14.44 -1.70 -0.98
CA SER A 21 14.06 -0.37 -0.48
C SER A 21 13.20 -0.44 0.78
N GLY A 22 12.77 -1.64 1.17
CA GLY A 22 11.95 -1.83 2.36
C GLY A 22 10.47 -1.80 2.10
N ASP A 23 10.05 -1.79 0.85
CA ASP A 23 8.63 -1.81 0.51
C ASP A 23 8.01 -3.17 0.84
N VAL A 24 6.72 -3.14 1.18
CA VAL A 24 5.90 -4.35 1.13
C VAL A 24 5.62 -4.60 -0.35
N VAL A 25 6.01 -5.76 -0.86
CA VAL A 25 5.90 -6.07 -2.27
C VAL A 25 4.82 -7.13 -2.45
N VAL A 26 3.80 -6.80 -3.25
CA VAL A 26 2.69 -7.73 -3.54
C VAL A 26 2.88 -8.24 -4.96
N LEU A 27 3.06 -9.55 -5.07
CA LEU A 27 3.24 -10.25 -6.33
C LEU A 27 2.05 -11.15 -6.57
N HIS A 28 1.92 -11.65 -7.80
CA HIS A 28 0.82 -12.54 -8.16
C HIS A 28 0.77 -13.78 -7.26
N GLY A 29 1.91 -14.33 -6.88
CA GLY A 29 1.98 -15.55 -6.08
C GLY A 29 2.43 -15.35 -4.65
N GLY A 30 2.53 -14.13 -4.13
CA GLY A 30 2.99 -13.94 -2.78
C GLY A 30 3.29 -12.51 -2.42
N MET A 31 3.90 -12.34 -1.26
CA MET A 31 4.17 -11.01 -0.71
C MET A 31 5.53 -11.02 -0.03
N ARG A 32 6.33 -9.96 -0.22
CA ARG A 32 7.63 -9.78 0.42
C ARG A 32 7.56 -8.69 1.46
N ASN A 33 8.42 -8.76 2.47
CA ASN A 33 8.42 -7.84 3.60
C ASN A 33 7.08 -7.82 4.33
N LYS A 34 6.44 -8.98 4.40
CA LYS A 34 5.12 -9.14 5.01
C LYS A 34 5.09 -8.64 6.45
N ASP A 35 6.19 -8.79 7.18
CA ASP A 35 6.28 -8.36 8.57
C ASP A 35 6.09 -6.85 8.72
N LYS A 36 6.55 -6.08 7.75
CA LYS A 36 6.34 -4.63 7.77
C LYS A 36 4.86 -4.27 7.67
N TRP A 37 4.11 -5.00 6.86
CA TRP A 37 2.67 -4.78 6.77
C TRP A 37 1.98 -5.15 8.08
N LYS A 38 2.34 -6.29 8.66
CA LYS A 38 1.76 -6.73 9.93
C LYS A 38 2.04 -5.72 11.05
N THR A 39 3.26 -5.18 11.08
CA THR A 39 3.63 -4.16 12.05
C THR A 39 2.82 -2.89 11.85
N PHE A 40 2.62 -2.48 10.61
CA PHE A 40 1.81 -1.30 10.30
C PHE A 40 0.37 -1.48 10.78
N VAL A 41 -0.24 -2.63 10.49
CA VAL A 41 -1.61 -2.93 10.95
C VAL A 41 -1.69 -2.86 12.47
N LYS A 42 -0.71 -3.45 13.16
CA LYS A 42 -0.68 -3.44 14.62
C LYS A 42 -0.55 -2.02 15.16
N ASN A 43 0.31 -1.20 14.56
CA ASN A 43 0.52 0.17 15.02
C ASN A 43 -0.73 1.03 14.80
N VAL A 44 -1.42 0.85 13.68
CA VAL A 44 -2.69 1.55 13.44
C VAL A 44 -3.71 1.15 14.50
N LYS A 45 -3.81 -0.13 14.81
CA LYS A 45 -4.72 -0.62 15.83
C LYS A 45 -4.42 -0.02 17.20
N ASN A 46 -3.15 0.17 17.51
CA ASN A 46 -2.69 0.69 18.80
C ASN A 46 -2.52 2.20 18.80
N LYS A 47 -2.92 2.87 17.73
CA LYS A 47 -2.84 4.33 17.59
C LYS A 47 -1.41 4.87 17.70
N GLN A 48 -0.47 4.11 17.13
CA GLN A 48 0.93 4.50 17.09
C GLN A 48 1.31 4.89 15.67
N GLN A 49 2.07 5.97 15.54
CA GLN A 49 2.52 6.46 14.24
C GLN A 49 3.36 5.41 13.51
N ASP A 50 3.13 5.29 12.22
CA ASP A 50 3.92 4.40 11.37
C ASP A 50 3.70 4.78 9.92
N GLN A 51 4.54 4.29 9.04
CA GLN A 51 4.36 4.48 7.62
C GLN A 51 4.84 3.24 6.88
N VAL A 52 4.24 2.98 5.74
CA VAL A 52 4.60 1.83 4.91
C VAL A 52 4.36 2.18 3.45
N ARG A 53 5.26 1.76 2.58
CA ARG A 53 5.05 1.82 1.14
C ARG A 53 4.79 0.42 0.62
N VAL A 54 3.73 0.29 -0.15
CA VAL A 54 3.32 -0.98 -0.75
C VAL A 54 3.42 -0.86 -2.25
N THR A 55 4.20 -1.72 -2.86
CA THR A 55 4.33 -1.77 -4.32
C THR A 55 3.70 -3.06 -4.81
N LYS A 56 2.72 -2.94 -5.72
CA LYS A 56 2.00 -4.06 -6.29
C LYS A 56 2.39 -4.23 -7.75
N TYR A 57 2.67 -5.47 -8.13
CA TYR A 57 2.96 -5.80 -9.52
C TYR A 57 1.79 -6.57 -10.10
N THR A 58 1.22 -6.04 -11.18
CA THR A 58 0.10 -6.66 -11.86
C THR A 58 0.62 -7.75 -12.81
N ILE A 59 -0.30 -8.56 -13.33
CA ILE A 59 0.05 -9.59 -14.33
C ILE A 59 0.71 -8.94 -15.54
N GLU A 60 0.29 -7.72 -15.88
CA GLU A 60 0.79 -7.00 -17.04
C GLU A 60 2.06 -6.21 -16.75
N GLY A 61 2.50 -6.16 -15.52
CA GLY A 61 3.71 -5.46 -15.13
C GLY A 61 3.56 -4.62 -13.88
N GLY A 62 2.99 -3.45 -13.97
CA GLY A 62 3.02 -2.45 -12.91
C GLY A 62 4.34 -1.72 -12.93
N PRO A 63 4.83 -1.11 -11.84
CA PRO A 63 4.28 -1.18 -10.48
C PRO A 63 3.19 -0.14 -10.21
N ILE A 64 2.34 -0.48 -9.25
CA ILE A 64 1.39 0.45 -8.65
C ILE A 64 1.84 0.66 -7.21
N ILE A 65 2.03 1.91 -6.81
CA ILE A 65 2.64 2.25 -5.53
C ILE A 65 1.62 2.92 -4.62
N HIS A 66 1.54 2.42 -3.39
CA HIS A 66 0.74 3.04 -2.33
C HIS A 66 1.67 3.46 -1.20
N GLU A 67 1.59 4.71 -0.79
CA GLU A 67 2.31 5.20 0.38
C GLU A 67 1.29 5.52 1.47
N LEU A 68 1.38 4.83 2.59
CA LEU A 68 0.46 4.98 3.70
C LEU A 68 1.20 5.58 4.89
N ILE A 69 0.72 6.72 5.38
CA ILE A 69 1.30 7.40 6.54
C ILE A 69 0.21 7.53 7.59
N TYR A 70 0.43 6.90 8.75
CA TYR A 70 -0.49 6.98 9.87
C TYR A 70 0.09 7.90 10.93
N ASP A 71 -0.64 8.95 11.28
CA ASP A 71 -0.17 9.96 12.24
C ASP A 71 -0.66 9.70 13.68
N GLY A 72 -1.27 8.55 13.92
CA GLY A 72 -1.88 8.23 15.20
C GLY A 72 -3.39 8.46 15.22
N THR A 73 -3.93 9.12 14.22
CA THR A 73 -5.36 9.45 14.12
C THR A 73 -5.94 9.00 12.78
N ALA A 74 -5.24 9.27 11.70
CA ALA A 74 -5.72 8.97 10.36
C ALA A 74 -4.59 8.49 9.48
N ILE A 75 -4.95 7.79 8.41
CA ILE A 75 -4.01 7.29 7.40
C ILE A 75 -4.11 8.19 6.18
N GLN A 76 -2.99 8.78 5.79
CA GLN A 76 -2.89 9.47 4.52
C GLN A 76 -2.41 8.47 3.49
N SER A 77 -3.23 8.21 2.49
CA SER A 77 -2.97 7.21 1.45
C SER A 77 -2.67 7.93 0.15
N THR A 78 -1.53 7.65 -0.44
CA THR A 78 -1.16 8.17 -1.74
C THR A 78 -1.05 7.01 -2.72
N TYR A 79 -1.81 7.10 -3.81
CA TYR A 79 -1.85 6.11 -4.87
C TYR A 79 -1.09 6.67 -6.07
N ASP A 80 -0.21 5.87 -6.65
CA ASP A 80 0.61 6.29 -7.79
C ASP A 80 0.72 5.13 -8.78
N ASP A 81 0.05 5.27 -9.93
CA ASP A 81 0.11 4.30 -11.02
C ASP A 81 0.89 4.82 -12.23
N SER A 82 1.63 5.92 -12.06
CA SER A 82 2.31 6.56 -13.18
C SER A 82 3.37 5.69 -13.85
N ARG A 83 3.84 4.65 -13.14
CA ARG A 83 4.83 3.72 -13.68
C ARG A 83 4.23 2.47 -14.31
N ASP A 84 2.91 2.32 -14.24
CA ASP A 84 2.21 1.17 -14.84
C ASP A 84 2.00 1.43 -16.32
N LEU A 85 2.73 0.69 -17.16
CA LEU A 85 2.71 0.91 -18.60
C LEU A 85 1.36 0.55 -19.25
N TYR A 86 0.59 -0.32 -18.60
CA TYR A 86 -0.64 -0.84 -19.18
C TYR A 86 -1.90 -0.40 -18.46
N GLY A 87 -1.75 0.36 -17.38
CA GLY A 87 -2.87 0.85 -16.62
C GLY A 87 -3.41 2.16 -17.13
N SER A 88 -4.40 2.72 -16.44
CA SER A 88 -5.03 3.98 -16.84
C SER A 88 -4.16 5.21 -16.59
N LYS A 89 -3.05 5.06 -15.88
CA LYS A 89 -2.08 6.13 -15.61
C LYS A 89 -2.74 7.40 -15.07
N GLN A 90 -3.52 7.24 -14.02
CA GLN A 90 -4.16 8.38 -13.37
C GLN A 90 -3.17 9.28 -12.62
N GLY A 91 -1.93 8.82 -12.40
CA GLY A 91 -0.91 9.58 -11.70
C GLY A 91 -1.02 9.41 -10.19
N ARG A 92 -0.73 10.49 -9.46
CA ARG A 92 -0.76 10.46 -7.99
C ARG A 92 -2.07 11.05 -7.49
N THR A 93 -2.73 10.32 -6.60
CA THR A 93 -3.91 10.82 -5.89
C THR A 93 -3.75 10.54 -4.41
N THR A 94 -4.29 11.41 -3.57
CA THR A 94 -4.19 11.28 -2.12
C THR A 94 -5.59 11.18 -1.52
N ASN A 95 -5.72 10.34 -0.51
CA ASN A 95 -6.97 10.14 0.23
C ASN A 95 -6.64 10.07 1.73
N THR A 96 -7.62 10.40 2.56
CA THR A 96 -7.46 10.30 4.02
C THR A 96 -8.48 9.29 4.53
N CYS A 97 -7.98 8.29 5.27
CA CYS A 97 -8.80 7.19 5.76
C CYS A 97 -8.64 7.05 7.27
N LYS A 98 -9.64 6.47 7.94
CA LYS A 98 -9.62 6.35 9.39
C LYS A 98 -8.87 5.13 9.89
N GLY A 99 -8.83 4.06 9.11
CA GLY A 99 -8.17 2.85 9.56
C GLY A 99 -8.11 1.76 8.51
N ILE A 100 -7.80 0.56 8.98
CA ILE A 100 -7.64 -0.61 8.14
C ILE A 100 -8.73 -1.61 8.51
N GLY A 101 -9.42 -2.12 7.50
CA GLY A 101 -10.42 -3.16 7.68
C GLY A 101 -10.09 -4.38 6.83
N THR A 102 -10.99 -5.34 6.83
CA THR A 102 -10.85 -6.53 6.00
C THR A 102 -12.16 -6.77 5.26
N MET A 103 -12.05 -7.40 4.10
CA MET A 103 -13.21 -7.82 3.34
C MET A 103 -12.92 -9.14 2.67
N LYS A 104 -13.97 -9.83 2.23
CA LYS A 104 -13.85 -11.06 1.47
C LYS A 104 -14.42 -10.86 0.08
N SER A 105 -13.75 -11.44 -0.92
CA SER A 105 -14.28 -11.51 -2.27
C SER A 105 -15.39 -12.57 -2.35
N GLU A 106 -16.08 -12.60 -3.48
CA GLU A 106 -17.10 -13.64 -3.73
C GLU A 106 -16.51 -15.05 -3.65
N GLU A 107 -15.23 -15.19 -3.95
CA GLU A 107 -14.54 -16.47 -3.90
C GLU A 107 -14.07 -16.83 -2.49
N GLY A 108 -14.35 -15.98 -1.50
CA GLY A 108 -13.96 -16.23 -0.11
C GLY A 108 -12.56 -15.81 0.24
N ARG A 109 -11.84 -15.12 -0.65
CA ARG A 109 -10.50 -14.63 -0.36
C ARG A 109 -10.58 -13.37 0.49
N ALA A 110 -9.75 -13.31 1.52
CA ALA A 110 -9.72 -12.16 2.41
C ALA A 110 -8.69 -11.14 1.95
N PHE A 111 -9.02 -9.86 2.14
CA PHE A 111 -8.17 -8.74 1.78
C PHE A 111 -8.16 -7.70 2.90
N TYR A 112 -7.04 -7.01 3.06
CA TYR A 112 -6.99 -5.77 3.83
C TYR A 112 -7.39 -4.62 2.92
N VAL A 113 -8.20 -3.69 3.46
CA VAL A 113 -8.62 -2.49 2.76
C VAL A 113 -8.54 -1.31 3.70
N LEU A 114 -8.56 -0.10 3.17
CA LEU A 114 -8.68 1.12 3.97
C LEU A 114 -10.16 1.42 4.18
N VAL A 115 -10.50 1.87 5.39
CA VAL A 115 -11.89 2.16 5.75
C VAL A 115 -12.02 3.59 6.27
N GLY A 116 -13.24 4.13 6.17
CA GLY A 116 -13.51 5.48 6.63
C GLY A 116 -12.80 6.54 5.80
N CYS A 117 -12.69 6.34 4.51
CA CYS A 117 -11.98 7.25 3.62
C CYS A 117 -12.86 8.42 3.22
N GLU A 118 -12.24 9.60 3.08
CA GLU A 118 -12.95 10.80 2.67
C GLU A 118 -13.47 10.69 1.24
N ASN A 119 -12.68 10.07 0.36
CA ASN A 119 -13.08 9.82 -1.01
C ASN A 119 -13.42 8.34 -1.14
N GLU A 120 -14.60 8.03 -1.65
CA GLU A 120 -15.02 6.65 -1.85
C GLU A 120 -14.21 6.01 -2.97
N GLY A 121 -14.13 4.67 -2.93
CA GLY A 121 -13.50 3.92 -3.99
C GLY A 121 -11.99 3.92 -3.94
N ASP A 122 -11.41 4.07 -2.74
CA ASP A 122 -9.96 3.91 -2.61
C ASP A 122 -9.57 2.53 -3.13
N ALA A 123 -8.59 2.49 -4.03
CA ALA A 123 -8.21 1.27 -4.73
C ALA A 123 -7.28 0.37 -3.91
N PHE A 124 -6.95 0.77 -2.68
CA PHE A 124 -5.99 -0.01 -1.90
C PHE A 124 -6.58 -1.34 -1.45
N SER A 125 -5.88 -2.41 -1.75
CA SER A 125 -6.18 -3.73 -1.20
C SER A 125 -4.91 -4.57 -1.18
N ILE A 126 -4.75 -5.38 -0.13
CA ILE A 126 -3.67 -6.35 -0.02
C ILE A 126 -4.29 -7.69 0.36
N PRO A 127 -3.96 -8.76 -0.40
CA PRO A 127 -4.44 -10.09 0.01
C PRO A 127 -3.90 -10.48 1.38
N LYS A 128 -4.72 -11.17 2.15
CA LYS A 128 -4.28 -11.77 3.41
C LYS A 128 -3.71 -13.15 3.08
N PHE A 129 -2.42 -13.25 3.14
CA PHE A 129 -1.74 -14.52 2.93
C PHE A 129 -1.56 -15.26 4.24
#